data_50753b069e8c0a175f50dc4e5a9815d8
#
_entry.id   50753b069e8c0a175f50dc4e5a9815d8
#
_cell.length_a   1.000
_cell.length_b   1.000
_cell.length_c   1.000
_cell.angle_alpha   90.00
_cell.angle_beta   90.00
_cell.angle_gamma   90.00
#
_symmetry.space_group_name_H-M   'P 1'
#
loop_
_entity.id
_entity.type
_entity.pdbx_description
1 polymer ?
#
loop_
_entity_poly.entity_id
_entity_poly.type
_entity_poly.pdbx_seq_one_letter_code
_entity_poly.pdbx_strand_id
1 'polypeptide(L)'
;MFIVSIGAGKNQLPLIRACKDLQCKIVGVDINPHAEGFPLCDFKIIESIYNYHEIYQSLKELLVFDDIAAIVTRSYGEALRTVSYLCQQFKIPHINYTMIDYCIDKSKFRTIANKTITMPHGFTIDKDNQKNILKLSNITFPCIIKPSQGHAKHNVHLIDSVQHLKASIASMKHSTIMVEEYIEGDEIIVIGFVINKKFYICDISDKVLNAKPYFVDRMHLLPSQYYNYYDQLRTIGQQIADLFLLESTPLLMECVIKDSTVYLIEAACEFGGEYLADYAIPARLHYDIFKAFITSITTGK
;
A
#
# COMPACT_ATOMS: atom_id res chain seq x y z
N MET A 1 -16.44 22.25 1.28
CA MET A 1 -15.63 21.10 1.67
C MET A 1 -14.66 20.79 0.55
N PHE A 2 -13.36 20.83 0.82
CA PHE A 2 -12.31 20.53 -0.15
C PHE A 2 -11.70 19.16 0.10
N ILE A 3 -11.33 18.50 -1.00
CA ILE A 3 -10.48 17.32 -0.98
C ILE A 3 -9.19 17.65 -1.70
N VAL A 4 -8.06 17.33 -1.09
CA VAL A 4 -6.73 17.52 -1.68
C VAL A 4 -6.27 16.19 -2.26
N SER A 5 -6.03 16.13 -3.58
CA SER A 5 -5.44 14.96 -4.25
C SER A 5 -3.94 15.15 -4.40
N ILE A 6 -3.15 14.34 -3.71
CA ILE A 6 -1.71 14.28 -3.88
C ILE A 6 -1.42 13.38 -5.08
N GLY A 7 -1.11 14.05 -6.19
CA GLY A 7 -1.08 13.53 -7.54
C GLY A 7 -2.33 13.88 -8.34
N ALA A 8 -2.14 14.29 -9.60
CA ALA A 8 -3.21 14.59 -10.55
C ALA A 8 -2.99 13.92 -11.93
N GLY A 9 -2.04 12.99 -12.04
CA GLY A 9 -1.79 12.24 -13.26
C GLY A 9 -2.87 11.20 -13.56
N LYS A 10 -2.72 10.49 -14.67
CA LYS A 10 -3.69 9.52 -15.20
C LYS A 10 -4.18 8.51 -14.15
N ASN A 11 -3.28 7.99 -13.32
CA ASN A 11 -3.64 6.99 -12.29
C ASN A 11 -4.48 7.56 -11.16
N GLN A 12 -4.53 8.88 -10.97
CA GLN A 12 -5.36 9.54 -9.97
C GLN A 12 -6.78 9.81 -10.47
N LEU A 13 -7.02 9.73 -11.79
CA LEU A 13 -8.32 10.08 -12.39
C LEU A 13 -9.52 9.39 -11.75
N PRO A 14 -9.50 8.08 -11.44
CA PRO A 14 -10.66 7.43 -10.83
C PRO A 14 -11.02 8.05 -9.47
N LEU A 15 -10.03 8.33 -8.63
CA LEU A 15 -10.22 8.97 -7.33
C LEU A 15 -10.74 10.42 -7.48
N ILE A 16 -10.14 11.21 -8.40
CA ILE A 16 -10.55 12.59 -8.69
C ILE A 16 -12.00 12.63 -9.22
N ARG A 17 -12.37 11.70 -10.11
CA ARG A 17 -13.74 11.57 -10.62
C ARG A 17 -14.72 11.24 -9.51
N ALA A 18 -14.39 10.30 -8.64
CA ALA A 18 -15.20 9.96 -7.48
C ALA A 18 -15.47 11.18 -6.59
N CYS A 19 -14.45 12.01 -6.32
CA CYS A 19 -14.61 13.27 -5.59
C CYS A 19 -15.54 14.25 -6.33
N LYS A 20 -15.39 14.37 -7.66
CA LYS A 20 -16.23 15.26 -8.48
C LYS A 20 -17.69 14.82 -8.51
N ASP A 21 -17.94 13.54 -8.65
CA ASP A 21 -19.28 12.94 -8.64
C ASP A 21 -19.98 13.14 -7.29
N LEU A 22 -19.23 13.20 -6.20
CA LEU A 22 -19.70 13.54 -4.85
C LEU A 22 -19.81 15.06 -4.63
N GLN A 23 -19.65 15.86 -5.68
CA GLN A 23 -19.75 17.34 -5.66
C GLN A 23 -18.75 18.00 -4.70
N CYS A 24 -17.63 17.35 -4.43
CA CYS A 24 -16.53 17.95 -3.66
C CYS A 24 -15.77 18.96 -4.52
N LYS A 25 -15.25 20.01 -3.89
CA LYS A 25 -14.23 20.87 -4.49
C LYS A 25 -12.88 20.19 -4.36
N ILE A 26 -12.05 20.27 -5.40
CA ILE A 26 -10.81 19.49 -5.49
C ILE A 26 -9.60 20.42 -5.68
N VAL A 27 -8.59 20.24 -4.85
CA VAL A 27 -7.25 20.79 -5.06
C VAL A 27 -6.38 19.64 -5.56
N GLY A 28 -5.91 19.72 -6.81
CA GLY A 28 -4.96 18.77 -7.38
C GLY A 28 -3.53 19.25 -7.18
N VAL A 29 -2.63 18.34 -6.81
CA VAL A 29 -1.19 18.60 -6.67
C VAL A 29 -0.43 17.69 -7.64
N ASP A 30 0.35 18.25 -8.54
CA ASP A 30 1.22 17.48 -9.45
C ASP A 30 2.33 18.40 -9.99
N ILE A 31 3.53 17.82 -10.19
CA ILE A 31 4.66 18.55 -10.79
C ILE A 31 4.43 18.83 -12.28
N ASN A 32 3.65 18.00 -12.97
CA ASN A 32 3.30 18.20 -14.37
C ASN A 32 2.15 19.20 -14.49
N PRO A 33 2.38 20.41 -15.04
CA PRO A 33 1.32 21.43 -15.19
C PRO A 33 0.19 21.01 -16.13
N HIS A 34 0.41 19.94 -16.90
CA HIS A 34 -0.56 19.34 -17.84
C HIS A 34 -1.08 17.99 -17.36
N ALA A 35 -1.01 17.69 -16.04
CA ALA A 35 -1.53 16.45 -15.49
C ALA A 35 -3.02 16.25 -15.85
N GLU A 36 -3.39 15.05 -16.26
CA GLU A 36 -4.70 14.71 -16.85
C GLU A 36 -5.87 14.94 -15.88
N GLY A 37 -5.62 14.95 -14.58
CA GLY A 37 -6.61 15.23 -13.55
C GLY A 37 -6.90 16.72 -13.33
N PHE A 38 -5.99 17.60 -13.69
CA PHE A 38 -6.15 19.05 -13.46
C PHE A 38 -7.39 19.68 -14.08
N PRO A 39 -7.87 19.26 -15.27
CA PRO A 39 -9.14 19.78 -15.81
C PRO A 39 -10.37 19.50 -14.92
N LEU A 40 -10.29 18.50 -14.02
CA LEU A 40 -11.36 18.14 -13.09
C LEU A 40 -11.22 18.84 -11.73
N CYS A 41 -10.07 19.47 -11.45
CA CYS A 41 -9.78 20.14 -10.19
C CYS A 41 -10.25 21.59 -10.22
N ASP A 42 -10.74 22.09 -9.09
CA ASP A 42 -11.13 23.49 -8.91
C ASP A 42 -9.88 24.37 -8.70
N PHE A 43 -8.85 23.84 -8.08
CA PHE A 43 -7.55 24.48 -7.87
C PHE A 43 -6.39 23.55 -8.21
N LYS A 44 -5.26 24.14 -8.60
CA LYS A 44 -4.03 23.43 -8.98
C LYS A 44 -2.86 23.94 -8.16
N ILE A 45 -2.06 23.05 -7.64
CA ILE A 45 -0.75 23.33 -7.06
C ILE A 45 0.27 22.60 -7.92
N ILE A 46 1.14 23.37 -8.60
CA ILE A 46 2.20 22.82 -9.46
C ILE A 46 3.43 22.61 -8.59
N GLU A 47 3.52 21.43 -7.98
CA GLU A 47 4.59 21.06 -7.08
C GLU A 47 4.80 19.55 -7.09
N SER A 48 6.02 19.10 -6.77
CA SER A 48 6.31 17.68 -6.57
C SER A 48 5.48 17.12 -5.41
N ILE A 49 4.84 15.98 -5.62
CA ILE A 49 4.08 15.28 -4.57
C ILE A 49 4.95 14.86 -3.37
N TYR A 50 6.27 15.03 -3.44
CA TYR A 50 7.22 14.72 -2.37
C TYR A 50 7.65 15.98 -1.58
N ASN A 51 7.32 17.18 -2.05
CA ASN A 51 7.65 18.45 -1.40
C ASN A 51 6.53 18.89 -0.45
N TYR A 52 6.33 18.12 0.63
CA TYR A 52 5.19 18.31 1.53
C TYR A 52 5.19 19.66 2.28
N HIS A 53 6.35 20.28 2.48
CA HIS A 53 6.42 21.60 3.12
C HIS A 53 5.88 22.70 2.20
N GLU A 54 6.27 22.69 0.95
CA GLU A 54 5.85 23.64 -0.09
C GLU A 54 4.36 23.48 -0.38
N ILE A 55 3.88 22.24 -0.47
CA ILE A 55 2.45 21.93 -0.63
C ILE A 55 1.66 22.50 0.56
N TYR A 56 2.16 22.30 1.79
CA TYR A 56 1.51 22.81 2.99
C TYR A 56 1.38 24.34 2.97
N GLN A 57 2.44 25.08 2.59
CA GLN A 57 2.39 26.54 2.48
C GLN A 57 1.38 26.98 1.41
N SER A 58 1.41 26.36 0.22
CA SER A 58 0.47 26.66 -0.87
C SER A 58 -0.99 26.41 -0.45
N LEU A 59 -1.27 25.32 0.30
CA LEU A 59 -2.61 25.03 0.81
C LEU A 59 -3.08 26.08 1.83
N LYS A 60 -2.20 26.56 2.70
CA LYS A 60 -2.52 27.62 3.68
C LYS A 60 -2.83 28.97 3.03
N GLU A 61 -2.17 29.29 1.91
CA GLU A 61 -2.43 30.51 1.16
C GLU A 61 -3.74 30.40 0.35
N LEU A 62 -4.06 29.20 -0.11
CA LEU A 62 -5.21 28.94 -0.99
C LEU A 62 -6.52 28.78 -0.23
N LEU A 63 -6.51 28.16 0.94
CA LEU A 63 -7.71 27.72 1.66
C LEU A 63 -7.71 28.16 3.12
N VAL A 64 -8.91 28.37 3.66
CA VAL A 64 -9.11 28.45 5.11
C VAL A 64 -8.98 27.04 5.71
N PHE A 65 -8.31 26.91 6.84
CA PHE A 65 -7.90 25.65 7.46
C PHE A 65 -9.03 24.62 7.65
N ASP A 66 -10.23 25.08 7.99
CA ASP A 66 -11.37 24.22 8.31
C ASP A 66 -12.14 23.73 7.06
N ASP A 67 -11.73 24.12 5.86
CA ASP A 67 -12.40 23.74 4.61
C ASP A 67 -11.92 22.40 4.03
N ILE A 68 -10.76 21.89 4.49
CA ILE A 68 -10.18 20.63 3.98
C ILE A 68 -10.77 19.46 4.76
N ALA A 69 -11.58 18.64 4.08
CA ALA A 69 -12.21 17.47 4.68
C ALA A 69 -11.37 16.20 4.57
N ALA A 70 -10.58 16.08 3.50
CA ALA A 70 -9.70 14.92 3.30
C ALA A 70 -8.49 15.26 2.43
N ILE A 71 -7.41 14.52 2.63
CA ILE A 71 -6.21 14.53 1.79
C ILE A 71 -5.96 13.10 1.38
N VAL A 72 -5.90 12.84 0.07
CA VAL A 72 -5.92 11.50 -0.49
C VAL A 72 -4.91 11.33 -1.61
N THR A 73 -4.52 10.09 -1.88
CA THR A 73 -3.67 9.74 -3.01
C THR A 73 -3.95 8.32 -3.50
N ARG A 74 -3.62 8.04 -4.76
CA ARG A 74 -3.44 6.69 -5.29
C ARG A 74 -1.98 6.33 -5.53
N SER A 75 -1.08 7.22 -5.14
CA SER A 75 0.35 6.93 -5.15
C SER A 75 0.74 6.14 -3.90
N TYR A 76 1.90 5.50 -3.96
CA TYR A 76 2.44 4.64 -2.90
C TYR A 76 3.80 5.18 -2.40
N GLY A 77 4.36 4.52 -1.41
CA GLY A 77 5.69 4.83 -0.87
C GLY A 77 5.77 6.25 -0.31
N GLU A 78 6.76 7.04 -0.74
CA GLU A 78 7.03 8.38 -0.19
C GLU A 78 5.87 9.39 -0.39
N ALA A 79 4.97 9.18 -1.35
CA ALA A 79 3.77 10.01 -1.48
C ALA A 79 2.84 9.91 -0.25
N LEU A 80 2.81 8.74 0.41
CA LEU A 80 2.06 8.56 1.66
C LEU A 80 2.64 9.40 2.80
N ARG A 81 3.95 9.67 2.80
CA ARG A 81 4.58 10.59 3.77
C ARG A 81 4.01 11.99 3.64
N THR A 82 3.85 12.47 2.41
CA THR A 82 3.22 13.76 2.13
C THR A 82 1.79 13.82 2.65
N VAL A 83 0.98 12.81 2.33
CA VAL A 83 -0.41 12.75 2.82
C VAL A 83 -0.44 12.72 4.35
N SER A 84 0.33 11.84 4.98
CA SER A 84 0.39 11.72 6.44
C SER A 84 0.86 13.01 7.12
N TYR A 85 1.90 13.67 6.59
CA TYR A 85 2.36 14.96 7.08
C TYR A 85 1.26 16.02 7.01
N LEU A 86 0.66 16.19 5.83
CA LEU A 86 -0.40 17.18 5.64
C LEU A 86 -1.63 16.89 6.52
N CYS A 87 -2.05 15.63 6.61
CA CYS A 87 -3.14 15.22 7.48
C CYS A 87 -2.85 15.57 8.95
N GLN A 88 -1.62 15.37 9.42
CA GLN A 88 -1.22 15.78 10.77
C GLN A 88 -1.32 17.31 10.94
N GLN A 89 -0.84 18.11 9.97
CA GLN A 89 -0.89 19.57 10.05
C GLN A 89 -2.33 20.10 10.07
N PHE A 90 -3.22 19.50 9.26
CA PHE A 90 -4.64 19.89 9.17
C PHE A 90 -5.55 19.13 10.14
N LYS A 91 -5.00 18.28 11.02
CA LYS A 91 -5.73 17.46 12.00
C LYS A 91 -6.79 16.54 11.37
N ILE A 92 -6.48 15.99 10.21
CA ILE A 92 -7.33 15.06 9.48
C ILE A 92 -6.91 13.62 9.86
N PRO A 93 -7.84 12.72 10.20
CA PRO A 93 -7.53 11.31 10.50
C PRO A 93 -6.92 10.61 9.29
N HIS A 94 -5.75 9.99 9.48
CA HIS A 94 -5.04 9.23 8.45
C HIS A 94 -4.07 8.23 9.11
N ILE A 95 -2.90 7.99 8.54
CA ILE A 95 -1.79 7.29 9.17
C ILE A 95 -1.11 8.25 10.14
N ASN A 96 -0.83 7.81 11.37
CA ASN A 96 -0.03 8.62 12.28
C ASN A 96 1.36 8.84 11.69
N TYR A 97 1.80 10.10 11.57
CA TYR A 97 3.05 10.47 10.92
C TYR A 97 4.28 9.79 11.53
N THR A 98 4.26 9.50 12.84
CA THR A 98 5.35 8.78 13.51
C THR A 98 5.48 7.33 13.06
N MET A 99 4.42 6.75 12.46
CA MET A 99 4.39 5.39 11.96
C MET A 99 4.65 5.28 10.46
N ILE A 100 4.77 6.41 9.75
CA ILE A 100 4.83 6.39 8.28
C ILE A 100 6.02 5.59 7.74
N ASP A 101 7.17 5.66 8.38
CA ASP A 101 8.36 4.89 7.99
C ASP A 101 8.12 3.38 8.02
N TYR A 102 7.31 2.92 8.95
CA TYR A 102 6.93 1.51 9.08
C TYR A 102 5.89 1.10 8.03
N CYS A 103 5.10 2.05 7.53
CA CYS A 103 4.10 1.77 6.50
C CYS A 103 4.69 1.74 5.08
N ILE A 104 5.82 2.42 4.84
CA ILE A 104 6.44 2.51 3.50
C ILE A 104 7.68 1.64 3.31
N ASP A 105 8.25 1.08 4.39
CA ASP A 105 9.43 0.20 4.36
C ASP A 105 9.06 -1.20 4.88
N LYS A 106 9.11 -2.21 4.00
CA LYS A 106 8.73 -3.59 4.29
C LYS A 106 9.56 -4.21 5.42
N SER A 107 10.84 -3.84 5.53
CA SER A 107 11.70 -4.36 6.60
C SER A 107 11.32 -3.80 7.97
N LYS A 108 11.02 -2.51 8.03
CA LYS A 108 10.52 -1.86 9.25
C LYS A 108 9.13 -2.37 9.63
N PHE A 109 8.21 -2.46 8.65
CA PHE A 109 6.88 -3.06 8.84
C PHE A 109 6.99 -4.41 9.54
N ARG A 110 7.83 -5.29 8.99
CA ARG A 110 8.04 -6.64 9.50
C ARG A 110 8.52 -6.67 10.96
N THR A 111 9.38 -5.74 11.39
CA THR A 111 9.91 -5.73 12.77
C THR A 111 8.81 -5.59 13.82
N ILE A 112 7.68 -5.01 13.45
CA ILE A 112 6.51 -4.84 14.30
C ILE A 112 5.50 -5.96 14.06
N ALA A 113 5.11 -6.18 12.81
CA ALA A 113 4.00 -7.06 12.44
C ALA A 113 4.25 -8.54 12.79
N ASN A 114 5.49 -9.05 12.61
CA ASN A 114 5.83 -10.47 12.87
C ASN A 114 5.75 -10.89 14.35
N LYS A 115 5.52 -9.97 15.26
CA LYS A 115 5.33 -10.28 16.70
C LYS A 115 3.95 -10.87 16.99
N THR A 116 2.95 -10.56 16.15
CA THR A 116 1.55 -10.92 16.37
C THR A 116 0.86 -11.47 15.13
N ILE A 117 1.41 -11.22 13.94
CA ILE A 117 0.86 -11.66 12.66
C ILE A 117 1.77 -12.75 12.08
N THR A 118 1.17 -13.83 11.62
CA THR A 118 1.89 -14.92 10.94
C THR A 118 2.44 -14.40 9.61
N MET A 119 3.76 -14.40 9.49
CA MET A 119 4.51 -14.00 8.30
C MET A 119 5.59 -15.06 7.98
N PRO A 120 6.08 -15.15 6.73
CA PRO A 120 7.22 -16.03 6.42
C PRO A 120 8.41 -15.73 7.35
N HIS A 121 9.14 -16.73 7.81
CA HIS A 121 10.38 -16.46 8.56
C HIS A 121 11.37 -15.72 7.69
N GLY A 122 12.10 -14.77 8.28
CA GLY A 122 13.04 -14.01 7.49
C GLY A 122 13.80 -12.96 8.30
N PHE A 123 14.76 -12.35 7.65
CA PHE A 123 15.61 -11.32 8.21
C PHE A 123 16.05 -10.32 7.13
N THR A 124 16.61 -9.22 7.56
CA THR A 124 17.12 -8.17 6.70
C THR A 124 18.64 -8.22 6.65
N ILE A 125 19.19 -8.07 5.45
CA ILE A 125 20.63 -7.91 5.19
C ILE A 125 20.86 -6.46 4.82
N ASP A 126 21.82 -5.84 5.50
CA ASP A 126 22.45 -4.61 5.07
C ASP A 126 23.75 -5.00 4.33
N LYS A 127 23.84 -4.67 3.04
CA LYS A 127 25.00 -5.03 2.20
C LYS A 127 26.30 -4.44 2.70
N ASP A 128 26.23 -3.27 3.33
CA ASP A 128 27.41 -2.55 3.84
C ASP A 128 27.88 -3.11 5.20
N ASN A 129 27.08 -4.02 5.80
CA ASN A 129 27.38 -4.61 7.10
C ASN A 129 27.73 -6.10 6.99
N GLN A 130 29.03 -6.42 6.97
CA GLN A 130 29.56 -7.79 6.85
C GLN A 130 29.07 -8.77 7.94
N LYS A 131 28.66 -8.29 9.13
CA LYS A 131 28.12 -9.15 10.20
C LYS A 131 26.79 -9.83 9.83
N ASN A 132 26.06 -9.30 8.86
CA ASN A 132 24.81 -9.89 8.39
C ASN A 132 25.03 -11.11 7.48
N ILE A 133 26.20 -11.28 6.90
CA ILE A 133 26.56 -12.43 6.06
C ILE A 133 26.58 -13.74 6.87
N LEU A 134 26.85 -13.68 8.17
CA LEU A 134 26.80 -14.84 9.07
C LEU A 134 25.39 -15.41 9.26
N LYS A 135 24.34 -14.61 9.03
CA LYS A 135 22.94 -15.07 9.08
C LYS A 135 22.58 -15.99 7.91
N LEU A 136 23.39 -16.00 6.83
CA LEU A 136 23.14 -16.83 5.65
C LEU A 136 23.22 -18.34 5.92
N SER A 137 23.86 -18.76 7.00
CA SER A 137 23.95 -20.18 7.39
C SER A 137 22.65 -20.81 7.88
N ASN A 138 21.66 -19.99 8.24
CA ASN A 138 20.37 -20.42 8.82
C ASN A 138 19.20 -20.32 7.85
N ILE A 139 19.47 -20.22 6.54
CA ILE A 139 18.45 -20.09 5.51
C ILE A 139 17.99 -21.46 5.05
N THR A 140 16.68 -21.66 5.07
CA THR A 140 16.03 -22.79 4.40
C THR A 140 15.72 -22.43 2.95
N PHE A 141 16.08 -23.31 2.02
CA PHE A 141 15.78 -23.16 0.60
C PHE A 141 14.57 -24.01 0.18
N PRO A 142 13.78 -23.52 -0.81
CA PRO A 142 13.92 -22.25 -1.49
C PRO A 142 13.54 -21.06 -0.60
N CYS A 143 14.17 -19.89 -0.84
CA CYS A 143 13.84 -18.64 -0.17
C CYS A 143 13.59 -17.52 -1.17
N ILE A 144 12.98 -16.43 -0.69
CA ILE A 144 12.74 -15.22 -1.47
C ILE A 144 13.73 -14.15 -1.02
N ILE A 145 14.29 -13.42 -1.99
CA ILE A 145 14.95 -12.14 -1.72
C ILE A 145 14.22 -11.01 -2.40
N LYS A 146 14.12 -9.88 -1.71
CA LYS A 146 13.48 -8.67 -2.22
C LYS A 146 14.08 -7.42 -1.57
N PRO A 147 14.03 -6.23 -2.21
CA PRO A 147 14.41 -4.99 -1.55
C PRO A 147 13.41 -4.62 -0.45
N SER A 148 13.86 -3.91 0.59
CA SER A 148 12.98 -3.41 1.65
C SER A 148 12.00 -2.35 1.15
N GLN A 149 12.41 -1.60 0.13
CA GLN A 149 11.59 -0.60 -0.55
C GLN A 149 11.48 -0.96 -2.03
N GLY A 150 10.30 -0.79 -2.60
CA GLY A 150 10.02 -1.12 -3.99
C GLY A 150 8.58 -1.58 -4.17
N HIS A 151 8.16 -1.74 -5.42
CA HIS A 151 6.78 -2.08 -5.82
C HIS A 151 6.80 -3.00 -7.05
N ALA A 152 5.61 -3.51 -7.40
CA ALA A 152 5.38 -4.33 -8.60
C ALA A 152 6.32 -5.52 -8.74
N LYS A 153 6.69 -6.14 -7.61
CA LYS A 153 7.58 -7.33 -7.54
C LYS A 153 8.95 -7.15 -8.24
N HIS A 154 9.38 -5.90 -8.49
CA HIS A 154 10.69 -5.63 -9.04
C HIS A 154 11.81 -6.11 -8.10
N ASN A 155 12.76 -6.86 -8.66
CA ASN A 155 13.88 -7.44 -7.91
C ASN A 155 13.46 -8.46 -6.83
N VAL A 156 12.33 -9.15 -7.00
CA VAL A 156 11.94 -10.30 -6.21
C VAL A 156 12.47 -11.56 -6.90
N HIS A 157 13.29 -12.34 -6.21
CA HIS A 157 13.91 -13.54 -6.75
C HIS A 157 13.67 -14.76 -5.86
N LEU A 158 13.33 -15.89 -6.49
CA LEU A 158 13.33 -17.21 -5.85
C LEU A 158 14.76 -17.77 -5.89
N ILE A 159 15.25 -18.15 -4.74
CA ILE A 159 16.62 -18.58 -4.52
C ILE A 159 16.61 -20.03 -4.04
N ASP A 160 17.38 -20.88 -4.69
CA ASP A 160 17.44 -22.33 -4.47
C ASP A 160 18.70 -22.81 -3.76
N SER A 161 19.74 -21.96 -3.68
CA SER A 161 21.04 -22.33 -3.16
C SER A 161 21.81 -21.15 -2.56
N VAL A 162 22.78 -21.45 -1.70
CA VAL A 162 23.68 -20.43 -1.12
C VAL A 162 24.47 -19.68 -2.19
N GLN A 163 24.91 -20.38 -3.25
CA GLN A 163 25.64 -19.78 -4.37
C GLN A 163 24.77 -18.79 -5.13
N HIS A 164 23.52 -19.17 -5.44
CA HIS A 164 22.54 -18.32 -6.07
C HIS A 164 22.23 -17.10 -5.21
N LEU A 165 22.05 -17.30 -3.89
CA LEU A 165 21.81 -16.21 -2.94
C LEU A 165 22.92 -15.16 -2.95
N LYS A 166 24.18 -15.60 -2.84
CA LYS A 166 25.34 -14.71 -2.86
C LYS A 166 25.44 -13.90 -4.15
N ALA A 167 25.24 -14.56 -5.31
CA ALA A 167 25.26 -13.91 -6.60
C ALA A 167 24.14 -12.86 -6.73
N SER A 168 22.93 -13.20 -6.31
CA SER A 168 21.77 -12.32 -6.36
C SER A 168 21.90 -11.10 -5.45
N ILE A 169 22.39 -11.28 -4.21
CA ILE A 169 22.67 -10.17 -3.30
C ILE A 169 23.73 -9.24 -3.89
N ALA A 170 24.78 -9.77 -4.50
CA ALA A 170 25.83 -8.97 -5.11
C ALA A 170 25.31 -8.10 -6.27
N SER A 171 24.39 -8.63 -7.08
CA SER A 171 23.81 -7.94 -8.24
C SER A 171 22.75 -6.88 -7.88
N MET A 172 22.07 -7.00 -6.74
CA MET A 172 21.06 -6.03 -6.32
C MET A 172 21.70 -4.66 -6.04
N LYS A 173 21.05 -3.59 -6.53
CA LYS A 173 21.50 -2.21 -6.28
C LYS A 173 21.11 -1.66 -4.90
N HIS A 174 20.13 -2.29 -4.25
CA HIS A 174 19.60 -1.85 -2.95
C HIS A 174 20.56 -2.20 -1.81
N SER A 175 20.74 -1.29 -0.86
CA SER A 175 21.55 -1.50 0.34
C SER A 175 20.88 -2.46 1.33
N THR A 176 19.55 -2.37 1.46
CA THR A 176 18.76 -3.18 2.39
C THR A 176 17.93 -4.22 1.63
N ILE A 177 18.24 -5.50 1.89
CA ILE A 177 17.62 -6.67 1.24
C ILE A 177 16.95 -7.53 2.30
N MET A 178 15.72 -7.92 2.05
CA MET A 178 14.99 -8.90 2.85
C MET A 178 15.22 -10.29 2.28
N VAL A 179 15.44 -11.26 3.17
CA VAL A 179 15.52 -12.69 2.87
C VAL A 179 14.43 -13.37 3.66
N GLU A 180 13.54 -14.08 2.98
CA GLU A 180 12.37 -14.71 3.58
C GLU A 180 12.22 -16.15 3.10
N GLU A 181 11.73 -17.02 3.96
CA GLU A 181 11.29 -18.37 3.56
C GLU A 181 10.26 -18.25 2.43
N TYR A 182 10.36 -19.15 1.44
CA TYR A 182 9.36 -19.24 0.39
C TYR A 182 8.16 -20.07 0.89
N ILE A 183 7.00 -19.45 0.99
CA ILE A 183 5.75 -20.14 1.31
C ILE A 183 5.11 -20.59 0.00
N GLU A 184 5.09 -21.90 -0.24
CA GLU A 184 4.40 -22.47 -1.38
C GLU A 184 2.92 -22.67 -1.05
N GLY A 185 2.05 -21.88 -1.67
CA GLY A 185 0.61 -21.88 -1.42
C GLY A 185 -0.12 -20.99 -2.43
N ASP A 186 -1.39 -20.76 -2.18
CA ASP A 186 -2.24 -19.94 -3.04
C ASP A 186 -2.18 -18.47 -2.62
N GLU A 187 -1.81 -17.60 -3.56
CA GLU A 187 -1.74 -16.16 -3.31
C GLU A 187 -3.12 -15.52 -3.43
N ILE A 188 -3.44 -14.68 -2.47
CA ILE A 188 -4.63 -13.82 -2.48
C ILE A 188 -4.26 -12.37 -2.21
N ILE A 189 -5.10 -11.47 -2.70
CA ILE A 189 -5.05 -10.06 -2.37
C ILE A 189 -6.36 -9.65 -1.68
N VAL A 190 -6.24 -8.91 -0.60
CA VAL A 190 -7.37 -8.36 0.15
C VAL A 190 -7.34 -6.86 0.03
N ILE A 191 -8.41 -6.28 -0.49
CA ILE A 191 -8.59 -4.84 -0.58
C ILE A 191 -9.61 -4.39 0.44
N GLY A 192 -9.25 -3.38 1.23
CA GLY A 192 -10.13 -2.85 2.25
C GLY A 192 -9.79 -1.41 2.63
N PHE A 193 -10.49 -0.92 3.63
CA PHE A 193 -10.31 0.40 4.21
C PHE A 193 -10.20 0.32 5.72
N VAL A 194 -9.37 1.14 6.29
CA VAL A 194 -9.46 1.52 7.69
C VAL A 194 -10.27 2.80 7.76
N ILE A 195 -11.38 2.79 8.49
CA ILE A 195 -12.24 3.96 8.72
C ILE A 195 -12.47 4.06 10.23
N ASN A 196 -12.16 5.20 10.81
CA ASN A 196 -12.27 5.41 12.26
C ASN A 196 -11.61 4.29 13.07
N LYS A 197 -10.39 3.89 12.66
CA LYS A 197 -9.56 2.83 13.29
C LYS A 197 -10.10 1.41 13.13
N LYS A 198 -11.16 1.19 12.36
CA LYS A 198 -11.73 -0.14 12.09
C LYS A 198 -11.44 -0.55 10.64
N PHE A 199 -10.97 -1.78 10.48
CA PHE A 199 -10.71 -2.34 9.17
C PHE A 199 -11.96 -3.02 8.59
N TYR A 200 -12.25 -2.71 7.34
CA TYR A 200 -13.35 -3.27 6.55
C TYR A 200 -12.79 -3.84 5.24
N ILE A 201 -13.10 -5.10 4.95
CA ILE A 201 -12.76 -5.73 3.68
C ILE A 201 -13.78 -5.29 2.63
N CYS A 202 -13.29 -4.76 1.51
CA CYS A 202 -14.10 -4.50 0.31
C CYS A 202 -14.26 -5.78 -0.50
N ASP A 203 -13.16 -6.46 -0.82
CA ASP A 203 -13.17 -7.71 -1.56
C ASP A 203 -11.89 -8.52 -1.37
N ILE A 204 -11.95 -9.80 -1.76
CA ILE A 204 -10.83 -10.75 -1.77
C ILE A 204 -10.73 -11.33 -3.17
N SER A 205 -9.52 -11.32 -3.74
CA SER A 205 -9.23 -11.87 -5.07
C SER A 205 -8.14 -12.93 -4.99
N ASP A 206 -8.31 -14.03 -5.72
CA ASP A 206 -7.22 -14.97 -5.94
C ASP A 206 -6.26 -14.43 -6.99
N LYS A 207 -4.96 -14.67 -6.81
CA LYS A 207 -3.91 -14.28 -7.74
C LYS A 207 -3.43 -15.51 -8.52
N VAL A 208 -3.53 -15.45 -9.83
CA VAL A 208 -2.94 -16.45 -10.72
C VAL A 208 -1.60 -15.93 -11.21
N LEU A 209 -0.54 -16.60 -10.83
CA LEU A 209 0.83 -16.19 -11.14
C LEU A 209 1.34 -16.87 -12.43
N ASN A 210 2.40 -16.28 -13.00
CA ASN A 210 3.24 -16.98 -13.97
C ASN A 210 3.96 -18.16 -13.30
N ALA A 211 4.41 -19.11 -14.14
CA ALA A 211 5.25 -20.20 -13.67
C ALA A 211 6.55 -19.65 -13.03
N LYS A 212 7.01 -20.34 -11.98
CA LYS A 212 8.30 -20.03 -11.32
C LYS A 212 9.43 -19.97 -12.36
N PRO A 213 10.45 -19.12 -12.18
CA PRO A 213 10.72 -18.32 -10.97
C PRO A 213 10.08 -16.93 -10.98
N TYR A 214 9.16 -16.64 -11.89
CA TYR A 214 8.56 -15.33 -12.07
C TYR A 214 7.28 -15.20 -11.25
N PHE A 215 7.20 -14.19 -10.39
CA PHE A 215 6.03 -13.91 -9.56
C PHE A 215 5.10 -12.84 -10.16
N VAL A 216 5.00 -12.81 -11.50
CA VAL A 216 4.15 -11.84 -12.20
C VAL A 216 2.70 -12.28 -12.14
N ASP A 217 1.83 -11.38 -11.71
CA ASP A 217 0.39 -11.59 -11.69
C ASP A 217 -0.13 -11.63 -13.13
N ARG A 218 -0.76 -12.75 -13.51
CA ARG A 218 -1.39 -12.95 -14.82
C ARG A 218 -2.86 -12.60 -14.81
N MET A 219 -3.53 -12.90 -13.72
CA MET A 219 -4.97 -12.77 -13.61
C MET A 219 -5.39 -12.69 -12.14
N HIS A 220 -6.46 -11.96 -11.91
CA HIS A 220 -7.19 -11.93 -10.66
C HIS A 220 -8.55 -12.63 -10.84
N LEU A 221 -8.93 -13.47 -9.90
CA LEU A 221 -10.23 -14.15 -9.89
C LEU A 221 -11.07 -13.65 -8.74
N LEU A 222 -12.26 -13.15 -9.06
CA LEU A 222 -13.26 -12.69 -8.10
C LEU A 222 -14.62 -13.37 -8.41
N PRO A 223 -15.37 -13.82 -7.39
CA PRO A 223 -14.98 -13.83 -5.97
C PRO A 223 -13.87 -14.83 -5.71
N SER A 224 -13.07 -14.59 -4.66
CA SER A 224 -12.06 -15.54 -4.21
C SER A 224 -12.68 -16.86 -3.73
N GLN A 225 -12.03 -17.98 -4.00
CA GLN A 225 -12.40 -19.28 -3.40
C GLN A 225 -12.11 -19.32 -1.88
N TYR A 226 -11.35 -18.36 -1.35
CA TYR A 226 -10.91 -18.27 0.04
C TYR A 226 -11.78 -17.35 0.91
N TYR A 227 -13.02 -17.09 0.53
CA TYR A 227 -13.95 -16.31 1.36
C TYR A 227 -14.23 -16.91 2.75
N ASN A 228 -14.04 -18.20 2.92
CA ASN A 228 -14.12 -18.86 4.22
C ASN A 228 -13.07 -18.38 5.23
N TYR A 229 -12.01 -17.68 4.78
CA TYR A 229 -11.00 -17.03 5.61
C TYR A 229 -11.32 -15.56 5.95
N TYR A 230 -12.50 -15.06 5.58
CA TYR A 230 -12.89 -13.66 5.74
C TYR A 230 -12.62 -13.12 7.16
N ASP A 231 -13.08 -13.82 8.20
CA ASP A 231 -12.92 -13.36 9.59
C ASP A 231 -11.45 -13.35 10.04
N GLN A 232 -10.65 -14.31 9.58
CA GLN A 232 -9.22 -14.33 9.86
C GLN A 232 -8.51 -13.18 9.15
N LEU A 233 -8.82 -12.93 7.87
CA LEU A 233 -8.26 -11.82 7.09
C LEU A 233 -8.67 -10.46 7.68
N ARG A 234 -9.94 -10.33 8.11
CA ARG A 234 -10.41 -9.14 8.81
C ARG A 234 -9.66 -8.91 10.11
N THR A 235 -9.39 -9.97 10.87
CA THR A 235 -8.60 -9.89 12.10
C THR A 235 -7.18 -9.45 11.84
N ILE A 236 -6.51 -9.98 10.81
CA ILE A 236 -5.15 -9.57 10.41
C ILE A 236 -5.14 -8.08 10.01
N GLY A 237 -6.10 -7.64 9.20
CA GLY A 237 -6.20 -6.23 8.80
C GLY A 237 -6.46 -5.30 10.00
N GLN A 238 -7.27 -5.71 10.98
CA GLN A 238 -7.47 -4.96 12.21
C GLN A 238 -6.18 -4.90 13.05
N GLN A 239 -5.45 -6.00 13.18
CA GLN A 239 -4.14 -6.00 13.87
C GLN A 239 -3.15 -5.04 13.21
N ILE A 240 -3.13 -4.98 11.87
CA ILE A 240 -2.31 -3.99 11.14
C ILE A 240 -2.76 -2.58 11.48
N ALA A 241 -4.06 -2.29 11.44
CA ALA A 241 -4.60 -0.97 11.76
C ALA A 241 -4.20 -0.52 13.18
N ASP A 242 -4.28 -1.43 14.15
CA ASP A 242 -3.94 -1.14 15.55
C ASP A 242 -2.42 -0.95 15.73
N LEU A 243 -1.60 -1.85 15.18
CA LEU A 243 -0.13 -1.81 15.31
C LEU A 243 0.49 -0.56 14.68
N PHE A 244 -0.06 -0.11 13.55
CA PHE A 244 0.48 1.02 12.79
C PHE A 244 -0.32 2.33 12.99
N LEU A 245 -1.24 2.34 13.95
CA LEU A 245 -2.06 3.51 14.30
C LEU A 245 -2.75 4.13 13.07
N LEU A 246 -3.36 3.26 12.26
CA LEU A 246 -4.12 3.69 11.08
C LEU A 246 -5.50 4.18 11.53
N GLU A 247 -5.91 5.36 11.06
CA GLU A 247 -7.22 5.92 11.43
C GLU A 247 -8.19 5.91 10.26
N SER A 248 -7.78 6.42 9.08
CA SER A 248 -8.62 6.49 7.87
C SER A 248 -7.73 6.41 6.64
N THR A 249 -7.58 5.22 6.06
CA THR A 249 -6.69 4.98 4.91
C THR A 249 -7.12 3.71 4.18
N PRO A 250 -6.86 3.58 2.87
CA PRO A 250 -6.93 2.27 2.22
C PRO A 250 -5.93 1.31 2.85
N LEU A 251 -6.23 0.03 2.81
CA LEU A 251 -5.32 -1.02 3.24
C LEU A 251 -5.46 -2.23 2.30
N LEU A 252 -4.37 -2.53 1.63
CA LEU A 252 -4.20 -3.70 0.79
C LEU A 252 -3.31 -4.70 1.52
N MET A 253 -3.67 -5.98 1.49
CA MET A 253 -2.85 -7.07 2.03
C MET A 253 -2.64 -8.13 0.95
N GLU A 254 -1.38 -8.55 0.76
CA GLU A 254 -1.03 -9.75 0.00
C GLU A 254 -0.78 -10.90 0.98
N CYS A 255 -1.50 -12.00 0.79
CA CYS A 255 -1.38 -13.16 1.66
C CYS A 255 -1.15 -14.43 0.84
N VAL A 256 -0.51 -15.42 1.47
CA VAL A 256 -0.44 -16.80 0.97
C VAL A 256 -1.20 -17.72 1.92
N ILE A 257 -2.05 -18.55 1.37
CA ILE A 257 -2.76 -19.61 2.12
C ILE A 257 -2.04 -20.93 1.86
N LYS A 258 -1.55 -21.54 2.94
CA LYS A 258 -0.90 -22.85 2.91
C LYS A 258 -1.35 -23.67 4.11
N ASP A 259 -1.78 -24.91 3.88
CA ASP A 259 -2.17 -25.86 4.94
C ASP A 259 -3.11 -25.24 5.99
N SER A 260 -4.13 -24.52 5.50
CA SER A 260 -5.12 -23.77 6.31
C SER A 260 -4.53 -22.60 7.14
N THR A 261 -3.29 -22.23 6.92
CA THR A 261 -2.64 -21.09 7.57
C THR A 261 -2.54 -19.91 6.60
N VAL A 262 -2.92 -18.71 7.07
CA VAL A 262 -2.75 -17.46 6.31
C VAL A 262 -1.42 -16.82 6.71
N TYR A 263 -0.56 -16.63 5.74
CA TYR A 263 0.71 -15.90 5.87
C TYR A 263 0.57 -14.52 5.25
N LEU A 264 0.76 -13.47 6.02
CA LEU A 264 0.85 -12.11 5.49
C LEU A 264 2.22 -11.93 4.81
N ILE A 265 2.22 -11.64 3.52
CA ILE A 265 3.44 -11.41 2.72
C ILE A 265 3.81 -9.92 2.71
N GLU A 266 2.79 -9.08 2.51
CA GLU A 266 2.93 -7.62 2.43
C GLU A 266 1.61 -6.94 2.80
N ALA A 267 1.71 -5.74 3.37
CA ALA A 267 0.58 -4.83 3.50
C ALA A 267 0.99 -3.42 3.10
N ALA A 268 0.10 -2.70 2.44
CA ALA A 268 0.33 -1.35 1.96
C ALA A 268 -0.91 -0.47 2.16
N CYS A 269 -0.69 0.79 2.57
CA CYS A 269 -1.78 1.75 2.75
C CYS A 269 -2.17 2.39 1.40
N GLU A 270 -2.66 1.57 0.48
CA GLU A 270 -3.00 1.96 -0.88
C GLU A 270 -4.20 1.18 -1.44
N PHE A 271 -4.76 1.66 -2.56
CA PHE A 271 -5.85 0.96 -3.27
C PHE A 271 -5.38 -0.18 -4.18
N GLY A 272 -4.06 -0.33 -4.33
CA GLY A 272 -3.49 -1.24 -5.33
C GLY A 272 -3.54 -0.69 -6.76
N GLY A 273 -2.70 -1.28 -7.63
CA GLY A 273 -2.48 -0.83 -9.00
C GLY A 273 -3.09 -1.70 -10.09
N GLU A 274 -3.65 -2.85 -9.76
CA GLU A 274 -3.96 -3.95 -10.69
C GLU A 274 -5.39 -3.87 -11.28
N TYR A 275 -5.94 -2.66 -11.37
CA TYR A 275 -7.30 -2.38 -11.83
C TYR A 275 -8.42 -3.05 -11.02
N LEU A 276 -8.11 -3.66 -9.87
CA LEU A 276 -9.10 -4.26 -8.98
C LEU A 276 -10.06 -3.20 -8.44
N ALA A 277 -9.50 -2.13 -7.88
CA ALA A 277 -10.26 -1.01 -7.33
C ALA A 277 -11.01 -0.22 -8.42
N ASP A 278 -10.42 -0.15 -9.63
CA ASP A 278 -10.96 0.67 -10.72
C ASP A 278 -12.11 0.00 -11.47
N TYR A 279 -12.02 -1.30 -11.69
CA TYR A 279 -12.92 -2.01 -12.58
C TYR A 279 -13.49 -3.31 -12.02
N ALA A 280 -12.64 -4.21 -11.50
CA ALA A 280 -13.07 -5.57 -11.18
C ALA A 280 -14.03 -5.62 -10.00
N ILE A 281 -13.70 -4.95 -8.90
CA ILE A 281 -14.56 -4.86 -7.71
C ILE A 281 -15.83 -4.07 -7.99
N PRO A 282 -15.80 -2.87 -8.63
CA PRO A 282 -17.00 -2.17 -9.03
C PRO A 282 -17.92 -2.98 -9.96
N ALA A 283 -17.36 -3.70 -10.94
CA ALA A 283 -18.13 -4.55 -11.83
C ALA A 283 -18.85 -5.68 -11.09
N ARG A 284 -18.19 -6.27 -10.09
CA ARG A 284 -18.74 -7.37 -9.29
C ARG A 284 -19.77 -6.90 -8.25
N LEU A 285 -19.45 -5.83 -7.52
CA LEU A 285 -20.24 -5.38 -6.37
C LEU A 285 -21.26 -4.30 -6.74
N HIS A 286 -21.22 -3.79 -7.98
CA HIS A 286 -22.08 -2.69 -8.45
C HIS A 286 -21.97 -1.41 -7.61
N TYR A 287 -20.78 -1.15 -7.04
CA TYR A 287 -20.50 0.08 -6.32
C TYR A 287 -19.05 0.57 -6.51
N ASP A 288 -18.90 1.89 -6.51
CA ASP A 288 -17.60 2.55 -6.67
C ASP A 288 -16.89 2.66 -5.32
N ILE A 289 -15.78 1.94 -5.18
CA ILE A 289 -15.03 1.88 -3.92
C ILE A 289 -14.32 3.20 -3.59
N PHE A 290 -13.97 4.02 -4.59
CA PHE A 290 -13.41 5.35 -4.34
C PHE A 290 -14.47 6.28 -3.76
N LYS A 291 -15.70 6.28 -4.31
CA LYS A 291 -16.83 7.02 -3.75
C LYS A 291 -17.14 6.56 -2.34
N ALA A 292 -17.18 5.26 -2.10
CA ALA A 292 -17.42 4.70 -0.77
C ALA A 292 -16.36 5.18 0.22
N PHE A 293 -15.07 5.09 -0.14
CA PHE A 293 -13.99 5.57 0.69
C PHE A 293 -14.09 7.07 0.99
N ILE A 294 -14.24 7.91 -0.05
CA ILE A 294 -14.38 9.37 0.12
C ILE A 294 -15.57 9.71 1.01
N THR A 295 -16.71 9.08 0.78
CA THR A 295 -17.89 9.29 1.62
C THR A 295 -17.60 8.95 3.08
N SER A 296 -17.00 7.79 3.34
CA SER A 296 -16.72 7.33 4.70
C SER A 296 -15.73 8.24 5.44
N ILE A 297 -14.64 8.71 4.79
CA ILE A 297 -13.66 9.59 5.44
C ILE A 297 -14.16 11.03 5.63
N THR A 298 -15.15 11.47 4.84
CA THR A 298 -15.71 12.83 4.94
C THR A 298 -16.95 12.91 5.80
N THR A 299 -17.69 11.84 5.97
CA THR A 299 -18.94 11.80 6.76
C THR A 299 -18.82 10.99 8.05
N GLY A 300 -17.79 10.19 8.19
CA GLY A 300 -17.60 9.27 9.32
C GLY A 300 -18.56 8.07 9.32
N LYS A 301 -19.22 7.80 8.18
CA LYS A 301 -20.25 6.73 8.03
C LYS A 301 -19.78 5.65 7.08
#